data_4fea22006965c363d2d1f704f52626c3
#
_entry.id   4fea22006965c363d2d1f704f52626c3
#
_cell.length_a   1.000
_cell.length_b   1.000
_cell.length_c   1.000
_cell.angle_alpha   90.00
_cell.angle_beta   90.00
_cell.angle_gamma   90.00
#
_symmetry.space_group_name_H-M   'P 1'
#
loop_
_entity.id
_entity.type
_entity.pdbx_description
1 polymer ?
#
loop_
_entity_poly.entity_id
_entity_poly.type
_entity_poly.pdbx_seq_one_letter_code
_entity_poly.pdbx_strand_id
1 'polypeptide(L)'
;KYIEKKGKIPYKEAVSIAIQVANGMDAAHKHNIVHRDIKPQNIIISKEGKVKVTDFGIAKVASTATINTSASMGSVHYISPEQARGGYSDERSDIYSLGITLFEMLTGTVPFDGDTAVSVAVQHIQDTIPAPSQLVEGIPVSVDKIVLKCTQKKTDRRYQSAYDLIVDLKKSL
;
A
#
# COMPACT_ATOMS: atom_id res chain seq x y z
N LYS A 1 -10.96 1.91 9.98
CA LYS A 1 -11.45 2.28 11.31
C LYS A 1 -10.34 2.85 12.21
N TYR A 2 -9.15 2.22 12.26
CA TYR A 2 -8.07 2.69 13.14
C TYR A 2 -7.52 4.06 12.70
N ILE A 3 -7.30 4.24 11.40
CA ILE A 3 -6.85 5.51 10.84
C ILE A 3 -7.91 6.59 11.05
N GLU A 4 -9.18 6.24 10.85
CA GLU A 4 -10.30 7.16 11.04
C GLU A 4 -10.39 7.64 12.49
N LYS A 5 -10.15 6.74 13.46
CA LYS A 5 -10.18 7.09 14.88
C LYS A 5 -9.03 8.01 15.27
N LYS A 6 -7.84 7.78 14.77
CA LYS A 6 -6.65 8.56 15.12
C LYS A 6 -6.41 9.75 14.21
N GLY A 7 -7.08 9.77 13.04
CA GLY A 7 -6.82 10.75 12.00
C GLY A 7 -5.55 10.39 11.25
N LYS A 8 -4.40 10.57 11.87
CA LYS A 8 -3.11 10.14 11.35
C LYS A 8 -2.37 9.38 12.45
N ILE A 9 -1.48 8.48 12.06
CA ILE A 9 -0.73 7.64 12.99
C ILE A 9 0.71 8.16 13.09
N PRO A 10 1.28 8.27 14.30
CA PRO A 10 2.70 8.64 14.43
C PRO A 10 3.59 7.72 13.62
N TYR A 11 4.67 8.26 13.03
CA TYR A 11 5.45 7.50 12.05
C TYR A 11 6.03 6.21 12.61
N LYS A 12 6.45 6.20 13.87
CA LYS A 12 7.00 4.98 14.48
C LYS A 12 5.97 3.86 14.57
N GLU A 13 4.74 4.21 14.91
CA GLU A 13 3.65 3.24 14.94
C GLU A 13 3.28 2.78 13.53
N ALA A 14 3.17 3.70 12.58
CA ALA A 14 2.85 3.39 11.20
C ALA A 14 3.91 2.47 10.57
N VAL A 15 5.18 2.76 10.79
CA VAL A 15 6.28 1.92 10.30
C VAL A 15 6.24 0.53 10.94
N SER A 16 5.95 0.47 12.25
CA SER A 16 5.83 -0.81 12.96
C SER A 16 4.70 -1.66 12.39
N ILE A 17 3.56 -1.06 12.08
CA ILE A 17 2.45 -1.75 11.43
C ILE A 17 2.87 -2.24 10.04
N ALA A 18 3.53 -1.38 9.28
CA ALA A 18 4.00 -1.73 7.93
C ALA A 18 4.99 -2.90 7.95
N ILE A 19 5.87 -2.97 8.95
CA ILE A 19 6.80 -4.09 9.11
C ILE A 19 6.03 -5.40 9.27
N GLN A 20 5.01 -5.41 10.12
CA GLN A 20 4.23 -6.62 10.36
C GLN A 20 3.43 -7.04 9.12
N VAL A 21 2.86 -6.07 8.39
CA VAL A 21 2.19 -6.36 7.12
C VAL A 21 3.18 -6.93 6.11
N ALA A 22 4.36 -6.31 5.99
CA ALA A 22 5.38 -6.77 5.06
C ALA A 22 5.90 -8.17 5.42
N ASN A 23 5.99 -8.50 6.70
CA ASN A 23 6.33 -9.86 7.13
C ASN A 23 5.31 -10.89 6.63
N GLY A 24 4.02 -10.57 6.75
CA GLY A 24 2.96 -11.43 6.23
C GLY A 24 3.01 -11.55 4.71
N MET A 25 3.29 -10.44 4.03
CA MET A 25 3.46 -10.45 2.58
C MET A 25 4.65 -11.32 2.17
N ASP A 26 5.78 -11.17 2.84
CA ASP A 26 6.99 -11.95 2.54
C ASP A 26 6.74 -13.46 2.66
N ALA A 27 6.06 -13.86 3.73
CA ALA A 27 5.70 -15.26 3.92
C ALA A 27 4.82 -15.79 2.79
N ALA A 28 3.83 -15.02 2.38
CA ALA A 28 2.94 -15.40 1.27
C ALA A 28 3.69 -15.45 -0.06
N HIS A 29 4.54 -14.44 -0.32
CA HIS A 29 5.30 -14.36 -1.58
C HIS A 29 6.26 -15.54 -1.73
N LYS A 30 6.83 -16.04 -0.64
CA LYS A 30 7.68 -17.23 -0.68
C LYS A 30 6.94 -18.48 -1.11
N HIS A 31 5.63 -18.49 -0.98
CA HIS A 31 4.76 -19.58 -1.46
C HIS A 31 4.07 -19.23 -2.77
N ASN A 32 4.57 -18.22 -3.49
CA ASN A 32 4.03 -17.74 -4.77
C ASN A 32 2.59 -17.23 -4.66
N ILE A 33 2.22 -16.70 -3.49
CA ILE A 33 0.91 -16.10 -3.26
C ILE A 33 1.08 -14.59 -3.26
N VAL A 34 0.41 -13.92 -4.18
CA VAL A 34 0.35 -12.46 -4.26
C VAL A 34 -1.04 -12.03 -3.80
N HIS A 35 -1.09 -11.08 -2.88
CA HIS A 35 -2.37 -10.67 -2.28
C HIS A 35 -3.27 -9.95 -3.29
N ARG A 36 -2.74 -8.96 -3.96
CA ARG A 36 -3.40 -8.11 -4.97
C ARG A 36 -4.45 -7.14 -4.45
N ASP A 37 -4.68 -7.10 -3.14
CA ASP A 37 -5.68 -6.18 -2.55
C ASP A 37 -5.24 -5.70 -1.17
N ILE A 38 -3.97 -5.35 -1.00
CA ILE A 38 -3.46 -4.78 0.24
C ILE A 38 -4.06 -3.39 0.42
N LYS A 39 -4.75 -3.20 1.53
CA LYS A 39 -5.40 -1.94 1.91
C LYS A 39 -5.76 -1.99 3.40
N PRO A 40 -6.05 -0.85 4.03
CA PRO A 40 -6.36 -0.84 5.46
C PRO A 40 -7.52 -1.77 5.86
N GLN A 41 -8.53 -1.93 5.01
CA GLN A 41 -9.67 -2.79 5.31
C GLN A 41 -9.29 -4.27 5.45
N ASN A 42 -8.18 -4.68 4.84
CA ASN A 42 -7.67 -6.04 4.93
C ASN A 42 -6.56 -6.20 5.98
N ILE A 43 -6.35 -5.18 6.80
CA ILE A 43 -5.36 -5.20 7.88
C ILE A 43 -6.11 -5.12 9.20
N ILE A 44 -5.89 -6.12 10.05
CA ILE A 44 -6.52 -6.19 11.38
C ILE A 44 -5.44 -6.01 12.44
N ILE A 45 -5.70 -5.10 13.38
CA ILE A 45 -4.82 -4.84 14.52
C ILE A 45 -5.52 -5.33 15.78
N SER A 46 -4.89 -6.26 16.50
CA SER A 46 -5.44 -6.74 17.77
C SER A 46 -5.22 -5.72 18.88
N LYS A 47 -5.90 -5.95 20.02
CA LYS A 47 -5.73 -5.10 21.20
C LYS A 47 -4.29 -5.13 21.71
N GLU A 48 -3.58 -6.24 21.50
CA GLU A 48 -2.20 -6.42 21.90
C GLU A 48 -1.20 -5.84 20.90
N GLY A 49 -1.69 -5.22 19.82
CA GLY A 49 -0.84 -4.61 18.80
C GLY A 49 -0.34 -5.57 17.73
N LYS A 50 -0.88 -6.79 17.67
CA LYS A 50 -0.54 -7.74 16.60
C LYS A 50 -1.29 -7.40 15.34
N VAL A 51 -0.59 -7.40 14.23
CA VAL A 51 -1.13 -7.05 12.92
C VAL A 51 -1.23 -8.29 12.05
N LYS A 52 -2.38 -8.47 11.42
CA LYS A 52 -2.63 -9.56 10.47
C LYS A 52 -3.22 -9.00 9.20
N VAL A 53 -2.86 -9.62 8.09
CA VAL A 53 -3.44 -9.33 6.78
C VAL A 53 -4.46 -10.41 6.46
N THR A 54 -5.64 -9.99 6.04
CA THR A 54 -6.75 -10.90 5.71
C THR A 54 -6.97 -10.96 4.21
N ASP A 55 -7.77 -11.93 3.79
CA ASP A 55 -8.21 -12.10 2.39
C ASP A 55 -7.06 -12.42 1.42
N PHE A 56 -6.00 -13.08 1.94
CA PHE A 56 -4.98 -13.68 1.09
C PHE A 56 -5.59 -14.78 0.23
N GLY A 57 -5.18 -14.82 -1.04
CA GLY A 57 -5.58 -15.89 -1.93
C GLY A 57 -7.03 -15.84 -2.42
N ILE A 58 -7.78 -14.81 -2.06
CA ILE A 58 -9.02 -14.53 -2.76
C ILE A 58 -8.59 -13.96 -4.11
N ALA A 59 -8.19 -14.85 -4.99
CA ALA A 59 -7.65 -14.50 -6.27
C ALA A 59 -8.68 -13.69 -7.04
N LYS A 60 -8.46 -12.42 -7.14
CA LYS A 60 -9.18 -11.58 -8.09
C LYS A 60 -8.57 -11.84 -9.45
N VAL A 61 -8.93 -12.99 -10.01
CA VAL A 61 -8.40 -13.48 -11.27
C VAL A 61 -8.79 -12.56 -12.42
N ALA A 62 -9.80 -11.74 -12.24
CA ALA A 62 -10.29 -10.85 -13.28
C ALA A 62 -10.00 -9.39 -12.92
N SER A 63 -8.76 -9.04 -12.89
CA SER A 63 -8.33 -7.69 -12.52
C SER A 63 -8.88 -6.58 -13.42
N THR A 64 -9.04 -6.84 -14.71
CA THR A 64 -9.59 -5.85 -15.65
C THR A 64 -11.07 -5.58 -15.45
N ALA A 65 -11.83 -6.59 -15.07
CA ALA A 65 -13.25 -6.42 -14.79
C ALA A 65 -13.51 -5.62 -13.53
N THR A 66 -12.57 -5.64 -12.58
CA THR A 66 -12.73 -4.98 -11.28
C THR A 66 -12.73 -3.45 -11.38
N ILE A 67 -11.99 -2.90 -12.33
CA ILE A 67 -11.91 -1.44 -12.49
C ILE A 67 -13.18 -0.90 -13.16
N ASN A 68 -13.78 -1.70 -13.99
CA ASN A 68 -14.99 -1.31 -14.73
C ASN A 68 -16.27 -1.48 -13.92
N THR A 69 -16.21 -2.13 -12.76
CA THR A 69 -17.38 -2.29 -11.91
C THR A 69 -17.33 -1.26 -10.79
N SER A 70 -18.48 -0.68 -10.50
CA SER A 70 -18.61 0.33 -9.43
C SER A 70 -18.29 -0.22 -8.03
N ALA A 71 -18.13 -1.53 -7.91
CA ALA A 71 -17.96 -2.21 -6.63
C ALA A 71 -16.57 -2.05 -6.00
N SER A 72 -15.57 -1.56 -6.73
CA SER A 72 -14.19 -1.56 -6.28
C SER A 72 -13.62 -0.18 -5.97
N MET A 73 -14.48 0.80 -5.68
CA MET A 73 -14.00 2.17 -5.36
C MET A 73 -13.04 2.16 -4.17
N GLY A 74 -13.30 1.34 -3.14
CA GLY A 74 -12.42 1.23 -1.99
C GLY A 74 -11.05 0.65 -2.32
N SER A 75 -10.96 -0.28 -3.27
CA SER A 75 -9.71 -0.91 -3.68
C SER A 75 -8.90 -0.04 -4.63
N VAL A 76 -9.56 0.77 -5.46
CA VAL A 76 -8.88 1.56 -6.48
C VAL A 76 -7.91 2.60 -5.88
N HIS A 77 -8.15 3.03 -4.65
CA HIS A 77 -7.25 3.97 -3.97
C HIS A 77 -5.86 3.38 -3.73
N TYR A 78 -5.72 2.04 -3.78
CA TYR A 78 -4.50 1.33 -3.40
C TYR A 78 -3.89 0.49 -4.52
N ILE A 79 -4.52 0.40 -5.68
CA ILE A 79 -4.03 -0.46 -6.78
C ILE A 79 -2.75 0.09 -7.39
N SER A 80 -1.92 -0.83 -7.89
CA SER A 80 -0.70 -0.45 -8.59
C SER A 80 -1.01 0.03 -10.01
N PRO A 81 -0.09 0.79 -10.63
CA PRO A 81 -0.26 1.21 -12.03
C PRO A 81 -0.48 0.04 -12.99
N GLU A 82 0.25 -1.06 -12.80
CA GLU A 82 0.10 -2.24 -13.66
C GLU A 82 -1.28 -2.90 -13.50
N GLN A 83 -1.81 -2.92 -12.27
CA GLN A 83 -3.18 -3.39 -12.04
C GLN A 83 -4.20 -2.45 -12.68
N ALA A 84 -3.98 -1.15 -12.58
CA ALA A 84 -4.85 -0.15 -13.17
C ALA A 84 -4.93 -0.30 -14.70
N ARG A 85 -3.82 -0.73 -15.32
CA ARG A 85 -3.78 -1.00 -16.77
C ARG A 85 -4.39 -2.35 -17.13
N GLY A 86 -4.74 -3.18 -16.15
CA GLY A 86 -5.18 -4.54 -16.39
C GLY A 86 -4.07 -5.48 -16.83
N GLY A 87 -2.82 -5.12 -16.55
CA GLY A 87 -1.65 -5.89 -16.95
C GLY A 87 -1.22 -6.92 -15.91
N TYR A 88 -0.05 -7.51 -16.17
CA TYR A 88 0.57 -8.47 -15.27
C TYR A 88 0.89 -7.82 -13.92
N SER A 89 0.61 -8.53 -12.85
CA SER A 89 0.96 -8.07 -11.50
C SER A 89 1.64 -9.20 -10.73
N ASP A 90 2.61 -8.82 -9.91
CA ASP A 90 3.37 -9.74 -9.06
C ASP A 90 3.50 -9.18 -7.64
N GLU A 91 4.43 -9.72 -6.85
CA GLU A 91 4.66 -9.30 -5.46
C GLU A 91 4.98 -7.80 -5.34
N ARG A 92 5.51 -7.18 -6.38
CA ARG A 92 5.82 -5.75 -6.35
C ARG A 92 4.57 -4.87 -6.41
N SER A 93 3.45 -5.43 -6.87
CA SER A 93 2.15 -4.76 -6.78
C SER A 93 1.68 -4.64 -5.34
N ASP A 94 1.90 -5.69 -4.53
CA ASP A 94 1.60 -5.64 -3.09
C ASP A 94 2.46 -4.58 -2.39
N ILE A 95 3.71 -4.46 -2.80
CA ILE A 95 4.62 -3.43 -2.25
C ILE A 95 4.11 -2.04 -2.54
N TYR A 96 3.63 -1.78 -3.76
CA TYR A 96 3.02 -0.51 -4.12
C TYR A 96 1.82 -0.21 -3.21
N SER A 97 0.92 -1.17 -3.08
CA SER A 97 -0.30 -1.00 -2.27
C SER A 97 0.01 -0.77 -0.80
N LEU A 98 1.04 -1.42 -0.27
CA LEU A 98 1.51 -1.16 1.10
C LEU A 98 2.09 0.26 1.22
N GLY A 99 2.79 0.73 0.20
CA GLY A 99 3.29 2.10 0.16
C GLY A 99 2.17 3.14 0.24
N ILE A 100 1.09 2.93 -0.50
CA ILE A 100 -0.10 3.79 -0.43
C ILE A 100 -0.75 3.72 0.96
N THR A 101 -0.85 2.51 1.52
CA THR A 101 -1.40 2.31 2.86
C THR A 101 -0.56 3.03 3.91
N LEU A 102 0.76 2.94 3.80
CA LEU A 102 1.68 3.64 4.70
C LEU A 102 1.53 5.16 4.58
N PHE A 103 1.40 5.67 3.35
CA PHE A 103 1.13 7.09 3.11
C PHE A 103 -0.14 7.52 3.86
N GLU A 104 -1.21 6.75 3.73
CA GLU A 104 -2.48 7.07 4.41
C GLU A 104 -2.33 7.01 5.93
N MET A 105 -1.63 6.02 6.47
CA MET A 105 -1.39 5.96 7.92
C MET A 105 -0.64 7.21 8.41
N LEU A 106 0.32 7.68 7.64
CA LEU A 106 1.16 8.82 8.03
C LEU A 106 0.43 10.16 7.91
N THR A 107 -0.44 10.31 6.91
CA THR A 107 -1.06 11.60 6.58
C THR A 107 -2.54 11.68 6.91
N GLY A 108 -3.19 10.54 7.10
CA GLY A 108 -4.64 10.49 7.32
C GLY A 108 -5.47 10.54 6.05
N THR A 109 -4.82 10.60 4.89
CA THR A 109 -5.50 10.71 3.60
C THR A 109 -4.79 9.88 2.53
N VAL A 110 -5.55 9.42 1.53
CA VAL A 110 -4.96 8.75 0.37
C VAL A 110 -4.38 9.80 -0.58
N PRO A 111 -3.30 9.47 -1.33
CA PRO A 111 -2.69 10.45 -2.22
C PRO A 111 -3.54 10.77 -3.45
N PHE A 112 -4.37 9.84 -3.89
CA PHE A 112 -5.19 10.01 -5.08
C PHE A 112 -6.65 9.75 -4.75
N ASP A 113 -7.52 10.63 -5.24
CA ASP A 113 -8.95 10.52 -5.04
C ASP A 113 -9.69 11.18 -6.22
N GLY A 114 -10.96 10.87 -6.37
CA GLY A 114 -11.78 11.40 -7.46
C GLY A 114 -13.19 10.85 -7.42
N ASP A 115 -14.03 11.31 -8.34
CA ASP A 115 -15.45 10.96 -8.37
C ASP A 115 -15.71 9.55 -8.90
N THR A 116 -14.78 9.00 -9.67
CA THR A 116 -14.95 7.67 -10.28
C THR A 116 -13.71 6.81 -10.04
N ALA A 117 -13.91 5.48 -10.05
CA ALA A 117 -12.80 4.55 -9.96
C ALA A 117 -11.81 4.72 -11.11
N VAL A 118 -12.30 5.01 -12.31
CA VAL A 118 -11.45 5.23 -13.49
C VAL A 118 -10.55 6.46 -13.28
N SER A 119 -11.08 7.56 -12.76
CA SER A 119 -10.28 8.77 -12.54
C SER A 119 -9.16 8.54 -11.53
N VAL A 120 -9.42 7.77 -10.47
CA VAL A 120 -8.39 7.41 -9.49
C VAL A 120 -7.36 6.47 -10.10
N ALA A 121 -7.80 5.47 -10.87
CA ALA A 121 -6.88 4.55 -11.56
C ALA A 121 -5.93 5.30 -12.49
N VAL A 122 -6.41 6.29 -13.22
CA VAL A 122 -5.58 7.12 -14.10
C VAL A 122 -4.52 7.88 -13.30
N GLN A 123 -4.88 8.39 -12.14
CA GLN A 123 -3.91 9.06 -11.26
C GLN A 123 -2.78 8.12 -10.84
N HIS A 124 -3.08 6.86 -10.52
CA HIS A 124 -2.05 5.87 -10.19
C HIS A 124 -1.10 5.63 -11.36
N ILE A 125 -1.58 5.73 -12.57
CA ILE A 125 -0.76 5.54 -13.77
C ILE A 125 0.11 6.77 -14.05
N GLN A 126 -0.42 7.96 -13.89
CA GLN A 126 0.17 9.19 -14.41
C GLN A 126 0.76 10.13 -13.35
N ASP A 127 0.14 10.22 -12.18
CA ASP A 127 0.46 11.27 -11.22
C ASP A 127 1.48 10.78 -10.19
N THR A 128 2.36 11.68 -9.76
CA THR A 128 3.34 11.38 -8.72
C THR A 128 2.73 11.63 -7.34
N ILE A 129 3.23 10.88 -6.35
CA ILE A 129 2.81 11.00 -4.96
C ILE A 129 3.71 12.01 -4.26
N PRO A 130 3.16 12.96 -3.50
CA PRO A 130 3.99 13.84 -2.70
C PRO A 130 4.64 13.08 -1.55
N ALA A 131 5.78 13.56 -1.07
CA ALA A 131 6.40 12.98 0.12
C ALA A 131 5.46 13.23 1.32
N PRO A 132 5.24 12.23 2.19
CA PRO A 132 4.38 12.42 3.36
C PRO A 132 4.75 13.63 4.23
N SER A 133 6.04 13.93 4.35
CA SER A 133 6.51 15.07 5.15
C SER A 133 6.06 16.42 4.60
N GLN A 134 5.63 16.49 3.33
CA GLN A 134 5.07 17.71 2.77
C GLN A 134 3.68 18.02 3.34
N LEU A 135 2.99 16.99 3.84
CA LEU A 135 1.65 17.14 4.42
C LEU A 135 1.68 17.14 5.94
N VAL A 136 2.65 16.47 6.55
CA VAL A 136 2.73 16.29 8.01
C VAL A 136 4.16 16.53 8.49
N GLU A 137 4.33 17.45 9.43
CA GLU A 137 5.63 17.71 10.05
C GLU A 137 6.09 16.53 10.90
N GLY A 138 7.40 16.37 11.01
CA GLY A 138 8.01 15.38 11.89
C GLY A 138 8.24 14.01 11.27
N ILE A 139 7.84 13.83 10.02
CA ILE A 139 8.11 12.56 9.31
C ILE A 139 9.56 12.61 8.79
N PRO A 140 10.40 11.63 9.18
CA PRO A 140 11.79 11.61 8.72
C PRO A 140 11.93 11.43 7.22
N VAL A 141 13.01 11.95 6.65
CA VAL A 141 13.33 11.78 5.23
C VAL A 141 13.44 10.29 4.87
N SER A 142 13.96 9.47 5.78
CA SER A 142 14.08 8.02 5.56
C SER A 142 12.70 7.38 5.31
N VAL A 143 11.68 7.82 6.01
CA VAL A 143 10.30 7.32 5.83
C VAL A 143 9.72 7.81 4.50
N ASP A 144 9.94 9.09 4.15
CA ASP A 144 9.54 9.61 2.84
C ASP A 144 10.11 8.77 1.71
N LYS A 145 11.41 8.47 1.78
CA LYS A 145 12.11 7.69 0.76
C LYS A 145 11.51 6.29 0.60
N ILE A 146 11.13 5.67 1.71
CA ILE A 146 10.51 4.34 1.68
C ILE A 146 9.17 4.40 0.94
N VAL A 147 8.30 5.34 1.31
CA VAL A 147 7.00 5.49 0.66
C VAL A 147 7.17 5.75 -0.84
N LEU A 148 8.07 6.67 -1.18
CA LEU A 148 8.29 7.03 -2.59
C LEU A 148 8.88 5.88 -3.40
N LYS A 149 9.74 5.06 -2.80
CA LYS A 149 10.29 3.88 -3.48
C LYS A 149 9.23 2.80 -3.67
N CYS A 150 8.41 2.53 -2.65
CA CYS A 150 7.30 1.58 -2.78
C CYS A 150 6.36 1.94 -3.92
N THR A 151 6.13 3.23 -4.13
CA THR A 151 5.10 3.73 -5.03
C THR A 151 5.63 4.22 -6.38
N GLN A 152 6.84 3.79 -6.76
CA GLN A 152 7.36 4.07 -8.09
C GLN A 152 6.45 3.46 -9.15
N LYS A 153 6.25 4.18 -10.25
CA LYS A 153 5.37 3.72 -11.34
C LYS A 153 5.92 2.47 -12.01
N LYS A 154 7.24 2.40 -12.18
CA LYS A 154 7.91 1.25 -12.78
C LYS A 154 8.24 0.22 -11.71
N THR A 155 7.86 -1.02 -11.94
CA THR A 155 8.07 -2.12 -10.99
C THR A 155 9.54 -2.33 -10.67
N ASP A 156 10.43 -2.16 -11.64
CA ASP A 156 11.88 -2.35 -11.45
C ASP A 156 12.53 -1.26 -10.60
N ARG A 157 11.84 -0.18 -10.32
CA ARG A 157 12.31 0.90 -9.45
C ARG A 157 11.80 0.80 -8.01
N ARG A 158 10.89 -0.14 -7.74
CA ARG A 158 10.41 -0.43 -6.39
C ARG A 158 11.35 -1.35 -5.65
N TYR A 159 11.05 -1.63 -4.38
CA TYR A 159 11.66 -2.77 -3.69
C TYR A 159 11.32 -4.03 -4.49
N GLN A 160 12.31 -4.89 -4.70
CA GLN A 160 12.12 -6.11 -5.49
C GLN A 160 11.56 -7.26 -4.66
N SER A 161 11.60 -7.13 -3.35
CA SER A 161 11.01 -8.10 -2.43
C SER A 161 10.48 -7.40 -1.18
N ALA A 162 9.53 -8.04 -0.50
CA ALA A 162 9.05 -7.55 0.78
C ALA A 162 10.18 -7.55 1.82
N TYR A 163 11.12 -8.48 1.72
CA TYR A 163 12.27 -8.53 2.60
C TYR A 163 13.11 -7.25 2.50
N ASP A 164 13.39 -6.79 1.28
CA ASP A 164 14.16 -5.54 1.08
C ASP A 164 13.43 -4.34 1.68
N LEU A 165 12.12 -4.30 1.56
CA LEU A 165 11.31 -3.27 2.17
C LEU A 165 11.41 -3.32 3.71
N ILE A 166 11.33 -4.50 4.29
CA ILE A 166 11.43 -4.70 5.75
C ILE A 166 12.75 -4.17 6.27
N VAL A 167 13.85 -4.42 5.57
CA VAL A 167 15.18 -3.95 5.98
C VAL A 167 15.18 -2.43 6.12
N ASP A 168 14.67 -1.72 5.13
CA ASP A 168 14.62 -0.26 5.18
C ASP A 168 13.63 0.27 6.22
N LEU A 169 12.49 -0.39 6.37
CA LEU A 169 11.52 -0.02 7.41
C LEU A 169 12.15 -0.10 8.81
N LYS A 170 12.88 -1.18 9.08
CA LYS A 170 13.55 -1.33 10.39
C LYS A 170 14.62 -0.28 10.61
N LYS A 171 15.35 0.10 9.57
CA LYS A 171 16.37 1.14 9.66
C LYS A 171 15.79 2.53 9.96
N SER A 172 14.53 2.75 9.60
CA SER A 172 13.89 4.05 9.80
C SER A 172 13.34 4.26 11.20
N LEU A 173 13.37 3.24 12.03
CA LEU A 173 12.89 3.32 13.42
C LEU A 173 13.94 3.85 14.40
#